data_fd5c3289059db85515251ad0c78a0128
#
_entry.id   fd5c3289059db85515251ad0c78a0128
#
_cell.length_a   1.000
_cell.length_b   1.000
_cell.length_c   1.000
_cell.angle_alpha   90.00
_cell.angle_beta   90.00
_cell.angle_gamma   90.00
#
_symmetry.space_group_name_H-M   'P 1'
#
loop_
_entity.id
_entity.type
_entity.pdbx_description
1 polymer ?
#
loop_
_entity_poly.entity_id
_entity_poly.type
_entity_poly.pdbx_seq_one_letter_code
_entity_poly.pdbx_strand_id
1 'polypeptide(L)'
;FGLVFKLNEKKIDSYYLEFQQLATFGGKYHQELYNLILDGNSNLDQVTLSKNEFHFRNYQLLHGGIEINSMRFGLVLGNILTENTLDFKDDNYIRFDEDYLWEVSLSSNVTSLGNTNSLFEKNGQLLGLDWEIKEKVNDKWNWGVGVQNLGLLIYNNKTNFYKIDSTFIYEGFSYQEIINFNNTSDEFSSNLINEQTPKNYFSMTPFSTYGHI
;
A
#
# COMPACT_ATOMS: atom_id res chain seq x y z
N PHE A 1 -10.43 -18.12 0.99
CA PHE A 1 -10.90 -19.46 1.39
C PHE A 1 -11.25 -19.43 2.87
N GLY A 2 -12.45 -19.85 3.23
CA GLY A 2 -12.92 -19.85 4.61
C GLY A 2 -13.62 -21.16 4.98
N LEU A 3 -13.54 -21.52 6.25
CA LEU A 3 -14.22 -22.65 6.86
C LEU A 3 -15.10 -22.14 7.98
N VAL A 4 -16.35 -22.58 8.02
CA VAL A 4 -17.30 -22.23 9.08
C VAL A 4 -17.69 -23.53 9.80
N PHE A 5 -17.49 -23.55 11.11
CA PHE A 5 -17.85 -24.66 11.97
C PHE A 5 -19.06 -24.26 12.83
N LYS A 6 -20.17 -24.95 12.67
CA LYS A 6 -21.35 -24.78 13.53
C LYS A 6 -21.25 -25.72 14.72
N LEU A 7 -21.27 -25.16 15.92
CA LEU A 7 -21.33 -25.90 17.16
C LEU A 7 -22.63 -25.59 17.88
N ASN A 8 -23.26 -26.62 18.41
CA ASN A 8 -24.56 -26.52 19.06
C ASN A 8 -24.39 -26.12 20.56
N GLU A 9 -23.66 -25.04 20.80
CA GLU A 9 -23.47 -24.51 22.14
C GLU A 9 -24.45 -23.37 22.39
N LYS A 10 -24.99 -23.30 23.60
CA LYS A 10 -26.11 -22.39 23.99
C LYS A 10 -25.85 -20.87 23.80
N LYS A 11 -24.66 -20.46 23.42
CA LYS A 11 -24.29 -19.03 23.32
C LYS A 11 -23.53 -18.63 22.05
N ILE A 12 -22.98 -19.58 21.31
CA ILE A 12 -22.18 -19.32 20.10
C ILE A 12 -22.84 -20.04 18.94
N ASP A 13 -23.17 -19.31 17.89
CA ASP A 13 -23.84 -19.84 16.71
C ASP A 13 -22.87 -20.57 15.80
N SER A 14 -21.70 -19.99 15.61
CA SER A 14 -20.64 -20.60 14.77
C SER A 14 -19.25 -20.11 15.12
N TYR A 15 -18.25 -20.91 14.75
CA TYR A 15 -16.86 -20.53 14.68
C TYR A 15 -16.48 -20.41 13.20
N TYR A 16 -15.58 -19.48 12.87
CA TYR A 16 -15.07 -19.37 11.53
C TYR A 16 -13.54 -19.30 11.51
N LEU A 17 -12.97 -19.75 10.41
CA LEU A 17 -11.58 -19.62 10.06
C LEU A 17 -11.50 -19.26 8.58
N GLU A 18 -10.83 -18.17 8.26
CA GLU A 18 -10.74 -17.67 6.89
C GLU A 18 -9.29 -17.29 6.57
N PHE A 19 -8.81 -17.71 5.42
CA PHE A 19 -7.53 -17.28 4.88
C PHE A 19 -7.78 -16.30 3.72
N GLN A 20 -7.10 -15.17 3.78
CA GLN A 20 -7.17 -14.12 2.76
C GLN A 20 -5.77 -13.72 2.32
N GLN A 21 -5.59 -13.51 1.03
CA GLN A 21 -4.47 -12.76 0.49
C GLN A 21 -4.99 -11.41 0.03
N LEU A 22 -4.44 -10.35 0.59
CA LEU A 22 -4.83 -8.97 0.32
C LEU A 22 -3.68 -8.24 -0.39
N ALA A 23 -3.89 -7.88 -1.63
CA ALA A 23 -3.01 -6.98 -2.37
C ALA A 23 -3.74 -5.65 -2.59
N THR A 24 -3.12 -4.57 -2.18
CA THR A 24 -3.67 -3.23 -2.32
C THR A 24 -2.68 -2.31 -3.01
N PHE A 25 -3.18 -1.53 -3.92
CA PHE A 25 -2.48 -0.40 -4.52
C PHE A 25 -3.33 0.85 -4.29
N GLY A 26 -2.70 1.93 -3.88
CA GLY A 26 -3.38 3.20 -3.69
C GLY A 26 -2.40 4.36 -3.75
N GLY A 27 -2.96 5.55 -3.86
CA GLY A 27 -2.15 6.76 -3.87
C GLY A 27 -3.00 8.00 -3.80
N LYS A 28 -2.32 9.08 -3.42
CA LYS A 28 -2.78 10.45 -3.58
C LYS A 28 -1.88 11.11 -4.59
N TYR A 29 -2.42 11.92 -5.45
CA TYR A 29 -1.65 12.64 -6.44
C TYR A 29 -2.18 14.06 -6.63
N HIS A 30 -1.27 14.97 -6.95
CA HIS A 30 -1.61 16.34 -7.29
C HIS A 30 -2.25 16.39 -8.68
N GLN A 31 -3.21 17.28 -8.87
CA GLN A 31 -3.92 17.43 -10.15
C GLN A 31 -2.99 17.69 -11.34
N GLU A 32 -1.90 18.42 -11.13
CA GLU A 32 -0.93 18.72 -12.18
C GLU A 32 -0.22 17.48 -12.70
N LEU A 33 0.10 16.50 -11.81
CA LEU A 33 0.66 15.21 -12.23
C LEU A 33 -0.33 14.44 -13.10
N TYR A 34 -1.61 14.48 -12.74
CA TYR A 34 -2.66 13.84 -13.54
C TYR A 34 -2.77 14.49 -14.93
N ASN A 35 -2.76 15.81 -14.99
CA ASN A 35 -2.80 16.56 -16.26
C ASN A 35 -1.57 16.24 -17.12
N LEU A 36 -0.37 16.18 -16.52
CA LEU A 36 0.85 15.81 -17.24
C LEU A 36 0.74 14.42 -17.89
N ILE A 37 0.17 13.44 -17.17
CA ILE A 37 0.01 12.07 -17.68
C ILE A 37 -0.99 12.00 -18.83
N LEU A 38 -2.09 12.76 -18.76
CA LEU A 38 -3.15 12.69 -19.78
C LEU A 38 -2.93 13.64 -20.96
N ASP A 39 -2.51 14.86 -20.68
CA ASP A 39 -2.46 15.94 -21.67
C ASP A 39 -1.03 16.23 -22.17
N GLY A 40 -0.03 15.64 -21.49
CA GLY A 40 1.38 15.94 -21.75
C GLY A 40 1.81 17.29 -21.18
N ASN A 41 2.99 17.75 -21.60
CA ASN A 41 3.64 18.97 -21.07
C ASN A 41 3.42 20.22 -21.92
N SER A 42 2.67 20.15 -23.02
CA SER A 42 2.58 21.22 -24.03
C SER A 42 2.10 22.59 -23.51
N ASN A 43 1.44 22.62 -22.34
CA ASN A 43 0.88 23.83 -21.74
C ASN A 43 1.32 24.02 -20.28
N LEU A 44 2.39 23.34 -19.87
CA LEU A 44 2.86 23.34 -18.49
C LEU A 44 4.30 23.82 -18.44
N ASP A 45 4.56 24.88 -17.70
CA ASP A 45 5.93 25.33 -17.40
C ASP A 45 6.54 24.53 -16.25
N GLN A 46 5.70 24.09 -15.32
CA GLN A 46 6.09 23.31 -14.16
C GLN A 46 4.95 22.41 -13.69
N VAL A 47 5.29 21.25 -13.15
CA VAL A 47 4.37 20.34 -12.48
C VAL A 47 4.84 20.09 -11.06
N THR A 48 3.95 20.31 -10.11
CA THR A 48 4.19 20.03 -8.69
C THR A 48 4.07 18.53 -8.43
N LEU A 49 5.13 17.94 -7.87
CA LEU A 49 5.12 16.56 -7.41
C LEU A 49 4.89 16.45 -5.90
N SER A 50 4.88 17.55 -5.19
CA SER A 50 4.71 17.61 -3.73
C SER A 50 3.38 16.98 -3.30
N LYS A 51 3.40 16.32 -2.14
CA LYS A 51 2.22 15.66 -1.55
C LYS A 51 1.64 14.49 -2.35
N ASN A 52 2.36 14.00 -3.36
CA ASN A 52 2.03 12.72 -3.96
C ASN A 52 2.47 11.59 -3.01
N GLU A 53 1.62 10.60 -2.88
CA GLU A 53 1.88 9.41 -2.06
C GLU A 53 1.39 8.19 -2.83
N PHE A 54 2.24 7.18 -2.93
CA PHE A 54 1.87 5.91 -3.55
C PHE A 54 2.24 4.78 -2.61
N HIS A 55 1.39 3.77 -2.54
CA HIS A 55 1.66 2.57 -1.76
C HIS A 55 1.20 1.32 -2.49
N PHE A 56 2.00 0.28 -2.35
CA PHE A 56 1.67 -1.09 -2.74
C PHE A 56 1.89 -1.99 -1.53
N ARG A 57 0.90 -2.81 -1.20
CA ARG A 57 0.91 -3.69 -0.04
C ARG A 57 0.39 -5.06 -0.41
N ASN A 58 1.05 -6.11 0.10
CA ASN A 58 0.63 -7.48 -0.10
C ASN A 58 0.77 -8.24 1.23
N TYR A 59 -0.34 -8.76 1.73
CA TYR A 59 -0.46 -9.45 3.01
C TYR A 59 -1.11 -10.81 2.85
N GLN A 60 -0.72 -11.75 3.71
CA GLN A 60 -1.46 -12.97 3.97
C GLN A 60 -2.09 -12.86 5.34
N LEU A 61 -3.41 -13.06 5.43
CA LEU A 61 -4.21 -12.87 6.62
C LEU A 61 -4.92 -14.16 6.97
N LEU A 62 -4.91 -14.49 8.25
CA LEU A 62 -5.70 -15.56 8.84
C LEU A 62 -6.68 -14.93 9.83
N HIS A 63 -7.95 -15.01 9.53
CA HIS A 63 -9.04 -14.55 10.36
C HIS A 63 -9.64 -15.72 11.11
N GLY A 64 -9.83 -15.59 12.40
CA GLY A 64 -10.50 -16.60 13.21
C GLY A 64 -11.38 -15.95 14.26
N GLY A 65 -12.58 -16.49 14.46
CA GLY A 65 -13.50 -15.85 15.38
C GLY A 65 -14.79 -16.63 15.61
N ILE A 66 -15.74 -15.91 16.20
CA ILE A 66 -17.04 -16.43 16.62
C ILE A 66 -18.16 -15.56 16.08
N GLU A 67 -19.30 -16.19 15.85
CA GLU A 67 -20.56 -15.54 15.56
C GLU A 67 -21.53 -15.80 16.72
N ILE A 68 -22.15 -14.75 17.21
CA ILE A 68 -23.13 -14.78 18.30
C ILE A 68 -24.33 -13.92 17.88
N ASN A 69 -25.48 -14.53 17.69
CA ASN A 69 -26.66 -13.86 17.13
C ASN A 69 -26.33 -13.18 15.79
N SER A 70 -26.44 -11.85 15.76
CA SER A 70 -26.17 -11.04 14.57
C SER A 70 -24.75 -10.45 14.55
N MET A 71 -23.89 -10.81 15.50
CA MET A 71 -22.55 -10.21 15.64
C MET A 71 -21.45 -11.22 15.32
N ARG A 72 -20.45 -10.76 14.61
CA ARG A 72 -19.22 -11.49 14.32
C ARG A 72 -18.03 -10.76 14.96
N PHE A 73 -17.21 -11.48 15.69
CA PHE A 73 -15.99 -11.00 16.30
C PHE A 73 -14.82 -11.89 15.88
N GLY A 74 -13.73 -11.28 15.47
CA GLY A 74 -12.57 -12.01 15.01
C GLY A 74 -11.23 -11.43 15.43
N LEU A 75 -10.25 -12.31 15.47
CA LEU A 75 -8.84 -11.98 15.53
C LEU A 75 -8.24 -12.18 14.14
N VAL A 76 -7.35 -11.29 13.78
CA VAL A 76 -6.61 -11.35 12.51
C VAL A 76 -5.13 -11.46 12.82
N LEU A 77 -4.54 -12.52 12.29
CA LEU A 77 -3.09 -12.71 12.29
C LEU A 77 -2.61 -12.62 10.85
N GLY A 78 -1.56 -11.88 10.61
CA GLY A 78 -1.07 -11.69 9.25
C GLY A 78 0.44 -11.71 9.12
N ASN A 79 0.85 -12.00 7.89
CA ASN A 79 2.23 -11.90 7.45
C ASN A 79 2.32 -10.85 6.35
N ILE A 80 3.27 -9.92 6.49
CA ILE A 80 3.55 -8.90 5.47
C ILE A 80 4.51 -9.52 4.46
N LEU A 81 4.06 -9.69 3.22
CA LEU A 81 4.89 -10.20 2.13
C LEU A 81 5.68 -9.07 1.49
N THR A 82 5.00 -7.99 1.16
CA THR A 82 5.60 -6.83 0.50
C THR A 82 4.89 -5.56 0.93
N GLU A 83 5.64 -4.52 1.18
CA GLU A 83 5.11 -3.17 1.31
C GLU A 83 6.11 -2.19 0.69
N ASN A 84 5.65 -1.41 -0.26
CA ASN A 84 6.40 -0.33 -0.86
C ASN A 84 5.59 0.94 -0.75
N THR A 85 6.20 1.98 -0.21
CA THR A 85 5.61 3.32 -0.15
C THR A 85 6.55 4.33 -0.75
N LEU A 86 6.01 5.31 -1.45
CA LEU A 86 6.72 6.46 -1.98
C LEU A 86 5.95 7.70 -1.53
N ASP A 87 6.58 8.54 -0.74
CA ASP A 87 6.01 9.76 -0.16
C ASP A 87 6.85 10.96 -0.55
N PHE A 88 6.31 11.80 -1.42
CA PHE A 88 6.95 13.02 -1.88
C PHE A 88 6.76 14.13 -0.85
N LYS A 89 7.88 14.72 -0.43
CA LYS A 89 7.88 15.88 0.47
C LYS A 89 7.43 17.16 -0.25
N ASP A 90 7.45 18.26 0.47
CA ASP A 90 7.27 19.56 -0.12
C ASP A 90 8.45 19.92 -1.05
N ASP A 91 8.24 20.87 -1.97
CA ASP A 91 9.23 21.38 -2.91
C ASP A 91 9.70 20.42 -4.02
N ASN A 92 8.90 19.41 -4.33
CA ASN A 92 9.15 18.53 -5.48
C ASN A 92 8.46 19.07 -6.73
N TYR A 93 9.20 19.11 -7.82
CA TYR A 93 8.66 19.58 -9.09
C TYR A 93 9.36 18.97 -10.30
N ILE A 94 8.68 19.06 -11.44
CA ILE A 94 9.26 18.91 -12.76
C ILE A 94 9.05 20.26 -13.45
N ARG A 95 10.13 20.90 -13.89
CA ARG A 95 10.09 22.14 -14.69
C ARG A 95 10.51 21.83 -16.12
N PHE A 96 9.81 22.41 -17.06
CA PHE A 96 10.07 22.25 -18.48
C PHE A 96 10.78 23.52 -18.98
N ASP A 97 11.93 23.36 -19.64
CA ASP A 97 12.66 24.45 -20.27
C ASP A 97 12.24 24.60 -21.75
N GLU A 98 12.51 25.76 -22.34
CA GLU A 98 12.29 26.07 -23.74
C GLU A 98 13.06 25.12 -24.68
N ASP A 99 14.19 24.59 -24.22
CA ASP A 99 15.03 23.61 -24.94
C ASP A 99 14.53 22.15 -24.77
N TYR A 100 13.32 21.94 -24.24
CA TYR A 100 12.72 20.62 -23.95
C TYR A 100 13.47 19.79 -22.90
N LEU A 101 14.33 20.41 -22.11
CA LEU A 101 14.97 19.79 -20.96
C LEU A 101 14.04 19.83 -19.76
N TRP A 102 14.12 18.78 -18.95
CA TRP A 102 13.31 18.69 -17.74
C TRP A 102 14.23 18.84 -16.52
N GLU A 103 14.05 19.88 -15.78
CA GLU A 103 14.65 19.97 -14.45
C GLU A 103 13.75 19.25 -13.45
N VAL A 104 14.25 18.20 -12.82
CA VAL A 104 13.50 17.36 -11.89
C VAL A 104 14.09 17.51 -10.50
N SER A 105 13.30 18.02 -9.57
CA SER A 105 13.65 18.09 -8.14
C SER A 105 12.83 17.06 -7.36
N LEU A 106 13.50 16.11 -6.74
CA LEU A 106 12.90 15.01 -5.97
C LEU A 106 13.42 15.01 -4.54
N SER A 107 12.52 15.16 -3.59
CA SER A 107 12.77 14.90 -2.18
C SER A 107 11.66 13.97 -1.67
N SER A 108 11.98 12.69 -1.45
CA SER A 108 10.99 11.70 -1.09
C SER A 108 11.51 10.69 -0.08
N ASN A 109 10.57 10.12 0.67
CA ASN A 109 10.81 8.97 1.51
C ASN A 109 10.28 7.72 0.80
N VAL A 110 11.12 6.72 0.68
CA VAL A 110 10.74 5.42 0.13
C VAL A 110 10.88 4.38 1.23
N THR A 111 9.82 3.64 1.47
CA THR A 111 9.86 2.45 2.32
C THR A 111 9.76 1.24 1.42
N SER A 112 10.68 0.30 1.56
CA SER A 112 10.64 -0.96 0.83
C SER A 112 10.84 -2.11 1.79
N LEU A 113 9.90 -3.02 1.78
CA LEU A 113 9.88 -4.22 2.60
C LEU A 113 9.58 -5.44 1.74
N GLY A 114 10.46 -6.43 1.85
CA GLY A 114 10.26 -7.74 1.27
C GLY A 114 10.76 -7.87 -0.16
N ASN A 115 11.32 -9.03 -0.42
CA ASN A 115 11.58 -9.49 -1.78
C ASN A 115 10.43 -10.41 -2.18
N THR A 116 9.80 -10.15 -3.31
CA THR A 116 8.59 -10.83 -3.81
C THR A 116 8.78 -12.33 -4.11
N ASN A 117 9.96 -12.88 -3.84
CA ASN A 117 10.35 -14.21 -4.31
C ASN A 117 9.88 -15.37 -3.42
N SER A 118 9.29 -15.12 -2.25
CA SER A 118 8.83 -16.19 -1.36
C SER A 118 7.50 -15.84 -0.69
N LEU A 119 6.48 -16.67 -0.93
CA LEU A 119 5.16 -16.58 -0.27
C LEU A 119 5.22 -16.81 1.26
N PHE A 120 6.36 -17.28 1.77
CA PHE A 120 6.55 -17.60 3.19
C PHE A 120 7.58 -16.69 3.87
N GLU A 121 8.03 -15.65 3.20
CA GLU A 121 8.98 -14.72 3.78
C GLU A 121 8.31 -13.85 4.86
N LYS A 122 8.88 -13.87 6.07
CA LYS A 122 8.37 -13.10 7.21
C LYS A 122 9.06 -11.73 7.24
N ASN A 123 8.49 -10.77 6.57
CA ASN A 123 9.00 -9.40 6.54
C ASN A 123 8.40 -8.53 7.66
N GLY A 124 7.29 -8.96 8.21
CA GLY A 124 6.61 -8.34 9.32
C GLY A 124 5.35 -9.11 9.68
N GLN A 125 4.69 -8.71 10.74
CA GLN A 125 3.48 -9.34 11.26
C GLN A 125 2.34 -8.34 11.36
N LEU A 126 1.14 -8.83 11.21
CA LEU A 126 -0.09 -8.08 11.42
C LEU A 126 -0.87 -8.74 12.55
N LEU A 127 -1.32 -7.92 13.49
CA LEU A 127 -2.26 -8.30 14.53
C LEU A 127 -3.45 -7.36 14.47
N GLY A 128 -4.64 -7.90 14.28
CA GLY A 128 -5.86 -7.11 14.12
C GLY A 128 -7.10 -7.76 14.69
N LEU A 129 -8.18 -6.99 14.62
CA LEU A 129 -9.52 -7.36 15.04
C LEU A 129 -10.49 -7.13 13.89
N ASP A 130 -11.45 -8.03 13.80
CA ASP A 130 -12.64 -7.89 12.97
C ASP A 130 -13.87 -7.78 13.84
N TRP A 131 -14.78 -6.92 13.42
CA TRP A 131 -16.08 -6.79 14.04
C TRP A 131 -17.15 -6.51 12.97
N GLU A 132 -18.28 -7.20 13.07
CA GLU A 132 -19.39 -7.03 12.17
C GLU A 132 -20.72 -7.25 12.88
N ILE A 133 -21.71 -6.48 12.53
CA ILE A 133 -23.13 -6.72 12.84
C ILE A 133 -23.87 -6.90 11.55
N LYS A 134 -24.68 -7.97 11.47
CA LYS A 134 -25.61 -8.24 10.37
C LYS A 134 -26.97 -8.53 10.95
N GLU A 135 -28.00 -7.88 10.46
CA GLU A 135 -29.37 -8.12 10.89
C GLU A 135 -30.31 -8.27 9.70
N LYS A 136 -31.12 -9.30 9.77
CA LYS A 136 -32.18 -9.56 8.81
C LYS A 136 -33.45 -8.88 9.28
N VAL A 137 -33.87 -7.84 8.56
CA VAL A 137 -35.11 -7.12 8.86
C VAL A 137 -36.33 -7.92 8.40
N ASN A 138 -36.24 -8.50 7.20
CA ASN A 138 -37.24 -9.40 6.62
C ASN A 138 -36.60 -10.24 5.49
N ASP A 139 -37.40 -11.01 4.75
CA ASP A 139 -36.87 -11.88 3.67
C ASP A 139 -36.29 -11.12 2.47
N LYS A 140 -36.51 -9.82 2.37
CA LYS A 140 -36.02 -8.98 1.27
C LYS A 140 -34.96 -7.98 1.69
N TRP A 141 -34.87 -7.67 3.00
CA TRP A 141 -34.01 -6.64 3.52
C TRP A 141 -33.11 -7.17 4.61
N ASN A 142 -31.85 -6.97 4.46
CA ASN A 142 -30.84 -7.15 5.49
C ASN A 142 -29.93 -5.93 5.52
N TRP A 143 -29.35 -5.63 6.66
CA TRP A 143 -28.33 -4.60 6.77
C TRP A 143 -27.15 -5.13 7.57
N GLY A 144 -26.02 -4.52 7.35
CA GLY A 144 -24.82 -4.84 8.11
C GLY A 144 -23.85 -3.69 8.11
N VAL A 145 -23.08 -3.63 9.16
CA VAL A 145 -21.96 -2.69 9.33
C VAL A 145 -20.81 -3.43 9.98
N GLY A 146 -19.60 -3.14 9.55
CA GLY A 146 -18.44 -3.81 10.11
C GLY A 146 -17.13 -3.06 9.88
N VAL A 147 -16.13 -3.51 10.60
CA VAL A 147 -14.73 -3.11 10.48
C VAL A 147 -13.90 -4.36 10.35
N GLN A 148 -13.02 -4.41 9.38
CA GLN A 148 -12.09 -5.51 9.16
C GLN A 148 -10.64 -5.01 9.24
N ASN A 149 -9.77 -5.88 9.76
CA ASN A 149 -8.33 -5.65 9.86
C ASN A 149 -7.94 -4.43 10.74
N LEU A 150 -8.75 -4.05 11.73
CA LEU A 150 -8.40 -2.97 12.62
C LEU A 150 -7.27 -3.42 13.57
N GLY A 151 -6.05 -2.92 13.38
CA GLY A 151 -4.93 -3.39 14.18
C GLY A 151 -3.60 -2.71 13.89
N LEU A 152 -2.54 -3.45 14.11
CA LEU A 152 -1.15 -2.99 14.01
C LEU A 152 -0.34 -3.87 13.06
N LEU A 153 0.50 -3.21 12.30
CA LEU A 153 1.60 -3.79 11.53
C LEU A 153 2.89 -3.64 12.31
N ILE A 154 3.61 -4.72 12.46
CA ILE A 154 4.89 -4.80 13.15
C ILE A 154 5.92 -5.23 12.13
N TYR A 155 6.77 -4.30 11.75
CA TYR A 155 7.81 -4.54 10.75
C TYR A 155 9.09 -5.01 11.42
N ASN A 156 9.80 -5.90 10.78
CA ASN A 156 11.09 -6.37 11.25
C ASN A 156 12.24 -5.49 10.70
N ASN A 157 13.46 -5.77 11.10
CA ASN A 157 14.66 -5.06 10.69
C ASN A 157 15.08 -5.25 9.21
N LYS A 158 14.28 -5.94 8.41
CA LYS A 158 14.46 -6.06 6.95
C LYS A 158 13.79 -4.92 6.18
N THR A 159 13.06 -4.05 6.86
CA THR A 159 12.44 -2.88 6.24
C THR A 159 13.52 -1.86 5.94
N ASN A 160 13.67 -1.52 4.69
CA ASN A 160 14.60 -0.50 4.24
C ASN A 160 13.87 0.82 4.04
N PHE A 161 14.46 1.87 4.59
CA PHE A 161 14.03 3.24 4.37
C PHE A 161 15.08 3.92 3.52
N TYR A 162 14.65 4.45 2.41
CA TYR A 162 15.50 5.24 1.51
C TYR A 162 15.04 6.69 1.55
N LYS A 163 15.99 7.58 1.52
CA LYS A 163 15.74 9.00 1.32
C LYS A 163 16.28 9.37 -0.06
N ILE A 164 15.43 9.93 -0.86
CA ILE A 164 15.79 10.55 -2.14
C ILE A 164 15.83 12.05 -1.88
N ASP A 165 16.91 12.72 -2.29
CA ASP A 165 17.07 14.16 -2.21
C ASP A 165 18.01 14.57 -3.34
N SER A 166 17.47 14.84 -4.50
CA SER A 166 18.25 15.07 -5.71
C SER A 166 17.54 16.03 -6.65
N THR A 167 18.33 16.89 -7.27
CA THR A 167 17.89 17.71 -8.41
C THR A 167 18.76 17.38 -9.61
N PHE A 168 18.17 17.07 -10.72
CA PHE A 168 18.88 16.71 -11.94
C PHE A 168 18.15 17.22 -13.18
N ILE A 169 18.89 17.35 -14.26
CA ILE A 169 18.34 17.67 -15.58
C ILE A 169 18.16 16.37 -16.35
N TYR A 170 16.95 16.14 -16.83
CA TYR A 170 16.62 14.99 -17.67
C TYR A 170 16.52 15.43 -19.11
N GLU A 171 17.43 14.90 -19.94
CA GLU A 171 17.56 15.21 -21.37
C GLU A 171 16.85 14.20 -22.28
N GLY A 172 16.07 13.28 -21.68
CA GLY A 172 15.48 12.15 -22.39
C GLY A 172 16.39 10.93 -22.38
N PHE A 173 15.86 9.82 -22.85
CA PHE A 173 16.66 8.61 -23.07
C PHE A 173 17.15 8.54 -24.51
N SER A 174 18.42 8.25 -24.67
CA SER A 174 18.97 7.90 -25.99
C SER A 174 18.42 6.53 -26.44
N TYR A 175 18.48 6.25 -27.74
CA TYR A 175 18.03 4.96 -28.27
C TYR A 175 18.77 3.76 -27.63
N GLN A 176 20.05 3.91 -27.30
CA GLN A 176 20.84 2.88 -26.62
C GLN A 176 20.41 2.66 -25.17
N GLU A 177 20.06 3.71 -24.47
CA GLU A 177 19.54 3.63 -23.08
C GLU A 177 18.17 2.96 -23.03
N ILE A 178 17.31 3.20 -24.02
CA ILE A 178 16.02 2.53 -24.15
C ILE A 178 16.21 1.02 -24.36
N ILE A 179 17.14 0.61 -25.20
CA ILE A 179 17.43 -0.81 -25.42
C ILE A 179 18.01 -1.48 -24.18
N ASN A 180 18.82 -0.76 -23.39
CA ASN A 180 19.48 -1.25 -22.19
C ASN A 180 18.77 -0.79 -20.92
N PHE A 181 17.46 -0.62 -20.95
CA PHE A 181 16.65 -0.01 -19.87
C PHE A 181 16.93 -0.56 -18.48
N ASN A 182 17.16 -1.87 -18.32
CA ASN A 182 17.45 -2.47 -17.04
C ASN A 182 18.73 -1.91 -16.41
N ASN A 183 19.80 -1.76 -17.17
CA ASN A 183 21.09 -1.24 -16.68
C ASN A 183 20.97 0.26 -16.37
N THR A 184 20.29 1.00 -17.24
CA THR A 184 20.05 2.43 -17.07
C THR A 184 19.19 2.72 -15.85
N SER A 185 18.17 1.90 -15.58
CA SER A 185 17.32 2.04 -14.39
C SER A 185 18.07 1.76 -13.09
N ASP A 186 18.99 0.80 -13.07
CA ASP A 186 19.81 0.49 -11.91
C ASP A 186 20.81 1.62 -11.60
N GLU A 187 21.47 2.17 -12.63
CA GLU A 187 22.37 3.31 -12.49
C GLU A 187 21.63 4.57 -12.04
N PHE A 188 20.47 4.86 -12.64
CA PHE A 188 19.62 5.96 -12.24
C PHE A 188 19.17 5.84 -10.79
N SER A 189 18.70 4.66 -10.37
CA SER A 189 18.24 4.44 -8.99
C SER A 189 19.38 4.57 -7.97
N SER A 190 20.57 4.08 -8.30
CA SER A 190 21.74 4.18 -7.42
C SER A 190 22.20 5.62 -7.18
N ASN A 191 22.06 6.48 -8.16
CA ASN A 191 22.41 7.89 -8.08
C ASN A 191 21.37 8.73 -7.30
N LEU A 192 20.12 8.25 -7.21
CA LEU A 192 19.07 8.95 -6.49
C LEU A 192 19.01 8.62 -5.00
N ILE A 193 19.46 7.43 -4.59
CA ILE A 193 19.33 6.97 -3.21
C ILE A 193 20.49 7.50 -2.37
N ASN A 194 20.22 8.43 -1.47
CA ASN A 194 21.23 9.07 -0.64
C ASN A 194 21.43 8.38 0.72
N GLU A 195 20.42 7.70 1.24
CA GLU A 195 20.45 7.08 2.57
C GLU A 195 19.62 5.81 2.61
N GLN A 196 20.18 4.76 3.21
CA GLN A 196 19.49 3.51 3.48
C GLN A 196 19.62 3.17 4.97
N THR A 197 18.51 3.08 5.67
CA THR A 197 18.49 2.71 7.10
C THR A 197 17.51 1.57 7.35
N PRO A 198 17.99 0.37 7.76
CA PRO A 198 17.08 -0.67 8.23
C PRO A 198 16.50 -0.28 9.59
N LYS A 199 15.21 -0.45 9.77
CA LYS A 199 14.53 -0.05 11.00
C LYS A 199 13.31 -0.92 11.31
N ASN A 200 13.13 -1.20 12.60
CA ASN A 200 11.84 -1.71 13.09
C ASN A 200 10.89 -0.55 13.30
N TYR A 201 9.67 -0.67 12.83
CA TYR A 201 8.66 0.33 13.11
C TYR A 201 7.25 -0.28 13.20
N PHE A 202 6.30 0.52 13.63
CA PHE A 202 4.89 0.17 13.75
C PHE A 202 4.05 1.08 12.87
N SER A 203 3.02 0.52 12.28
CA SER A 203 2.02 1.26 11.52
C SER A 203 0.63 0.72 11.83
N MET A 204 -0.41 1.50 11.57
CA MET A 204 -1.76 0.97 11.60
C MET A 204 -2.00 0.09 10.37
N THR A 205 -2.82 -0.95 10.54
CA THR A 205 -3.27 -1.76 9.41
C THR A 205 -4.12 -0.93 8.46
N PRO A 206 -4.10 -1.23 7.15
CA PRO A 206 -5.13 -0.75 6.26
C PRO A 206 -6.45 -1.44 6.64
N PHE A 207 -7.25 -0.79 7.45
CA PHE A 207 -8.56 -1.28 7.84
C PHE A 207 -9.64 -0.84 6.85
N SER A 208 -10.69 -1.63 6.73
CA SER A 208 -11.87 -1.29 5.94
C SER A 208 -13.12 -1.19 6.82
N THR A 209 -13.95 -0.21 6.52
CA THR A 209 -15.30 -0.11 7.04
C THR A 209 -16.28 -0.32 5.91
N TYR A 210 -17.36 -1.04 6.17
CA TYR A 210 -18.36 -1.28 5.16
C TYR A 210 -19.77 -1.26 5.78
N GLY A 211 -20.73 -0.93 4.95
CA GLY A 211 -22.14 -1.06 5.25
C GLY A 211 -22.87 -1.59 4.02
N HIS A 212 -23.92 -2.38 4.22
CA HIS A 212 -24.78 -2.87 3.15
C HIS A 212 -26.23 -2.87 3.59
N ILE A 213 -27.13 -2.77 2.63
CA ILE A 213 -28.58 -2.78 2.79
C ILE A 213 -29.16 -3.84 1.89
#